data_56517a92a1ee23b9c4711187083126b4
#
_entry.id   56517a92a1ee23b9c4711187083126b4
#
_cell.length_a   1.000
_cell.length_b   1.000
_cell.length_c   1.000
_cell.angle_alpha   90.00
_cell.angle_beta   90.00
_cell.angle_gamma   90.00
#
_symmetry.space_group_name_H-M   'P 1'
#
loop_
_entity.id
_entity.type
_entity.pdbx_description
1 polymer ?
#
loop_
_entity_poly.entity_id
_entity_poly.type
_entity_poly.pdbx_seq_one_letter_code
_entity_poly.pdbx_strand_id
1 'polypeptide(L)'
;INSMETGIAKAAKSKFGQDNEIKVNIDRESGNIEIFRKLIVVENPENLNTEISLKDAINLNEQNKDKKIGDEILQILPSFDFGRIAAQTAKQVISFNVREAERERQFNDFIDKKDTILSGIIKRIEFGNVIVDLGRAEAIIQKNELIPRENIKTGDRIKAYCSDVRRETRGQQIFLSRAHPKFMEKLF
;
A
#
# COMPACT_ATOMS: atom_id res chain seq x y z
N ILE A 1 0.51 -7.44 -11.90
CA ILE A 1 1.50 -8.52 -11.81
C ILE A 1 2.44 -8.25 -10.65
N ASN A 2 3.10 -7.11 -10.56
CA ASN A 2 4.03 -6.77 -9.45
C ASN A 2 3.39 -6.98 -8.05
N SER A 3 2.09 -6.65 -7.89
CA SER A 3 1.37 -6.88 -6.63
C SER A 3 1.15 -8.35 -6.31
N MET A 4 0.97 -9.19 -7.34
CA MET A 4 0.85 -10.64 -7.19
C MET A 4 2.20 -11.25 -6.85
N GLU A 5 3.25 -10.85 -7.54
CA GLU A 5 4.63 -11.30 -7.25
C GLU A 5 5.02 -10.96 -5.81
N THR A 6 4.72 -9.75 -5.33
CA THR A 6 4.94 -9.33 -3.94
C THR A 6 4.14 -10.19 -2.94
N GLY A 7 2.88 -10.48 -3.25
CA GLY A 7 2.02 -11.32 -2.42
C GLY A 7 2.54 -12.76 -2.30
N ILE A 8 2.94 -13.33 -3.42
CA ILE A 8 3.51 -14.68 -3.49
C ILE A 8 4.88 -14.74 -2.80
N ALA A 9 5.73 -13.72 -3.01
CA ALA A 9 7.02 -13.64 -2.33
C ALA A 9 6.87 -13.59 -0.80
N LYS A 10 5.86 -12.85 -0.30
CA LYS A 10 5.55 -12.80 1.14
C LYS A 10 5.07 -14.16 1.68
N ALA A 11 4.23 -14.87 0.93
CA ALA A 11 3.78 -16.20 1.28
C ALA A 11 4.94 -17.22 1.27
N ALA A 12 5.83 -17.13 0.28
CA ALA A 12 7.02 -17.95 0.19
C ALA A 12 7.99 -17.69 1.35
N LYS A 13 8.21 -16.43 1.75
CA LYS A 13 8.97 -16.07 2.95
C LYS A 13 8.38 -16.67 4.23
N SER A 14 7.06 -16.71 4.36
CA SER A 14 6.41 -17.33 5.52
C SER A 14 6.65 -18.83 5.59
N LYS A 15 6.80 -19.51 4.44
CA LYS A 15 7.02 -20.96 4.38
C LYS A 15 8.50 -21.35 4.46
N PHE A 16 9.37 -20.65 3.75
CA PHE A 16 10.80 -20.98 3.65
C PHE A 16 11.68 -20.26 4.67
N GLY A 17 11.10 -19.34 5.46
CA GLY A 17 11.79 -18.53 6.47
C GLY A 17 11.81 -17.04 6.08
N GLN A 18 11.61 -16.17 7.07
CA GLN A 18 11.54 -14.72 6.85
C GLN A 18 12.88 -14.11 6.45
N ASP A 19 13.98 -14.75 6.81
CA ASP A 19 15.35 -14.31 6.54
C ASP A 19 15.77 -14.55 5.08
N ASN A 20 14.98 -15.35 4.32
CA ASN A 20 15.27 -15.62 2.92
C ASN A 20 14.90 -14.43 2.03
N GLU A 21 15.81 -14.03 1.16
CA GLU A 21 15.51 -13.08 0.10
C GLU A 21 14.90 -13.82 -1.10
N ILE A 22 13.56 -13.74 -1.21
CA ILE A 22 12.79 -14.47 -2.21
C ILE A 22 12.37 -13.53 -3.33
N LYS A 23 12.66 -13.92 -4.55
CA LYS A 23 12.20 -13.28 -5.80
C LYS A 23 11.22 -14.23 -6.49
N VAL A 24 10.11 -13.68 -6.96
CA VAL A 24 9.08 -14.41 -7.72
C VAL A 24 9.02 -13.84 -9.13
N ASN A 25 8.96 -14.71 -10.09
CA ASN A 25 8.73 -14.37 -11.48
C ASN A 25 7.46 -15.08 -11.96
N ILE A 26 6.55 -14.31 -12.56
CA ILE A 26 5.31 -14.84 -13.13
C ILE A 26 5.39 -14.66 -14.65
N ASP A 27 5.46 -15.77 -15.35
CA ASP A 27 5.36 -15.76 -16.80
C ASP A 27 3.95 -15.35 -17.22
N ARG A 28 3.85 -14.34 -18.06
CA ARG A 28 2.56 -13.77 -18.49
C ARG A 28 1.82 -14.60 -19.53
N GLU A 29 2.55 -15.41 -20.28
CA GLU A 29 1.99 -16.22 -21.36
C GLU A 29 1.53 -17.58 -20.85
N SER A 30 2.38 -18.26 -20.08
CA SER A 30 2.08 -19.60 -19.55
C SER A 30 1.38 -19.58 -18.18
N GLY A 31 1.45 -18.48 -17.44
CA GLY A 31 0.95 -18.40 -16.06
C GLY A 31 1.84 -19.14 -15.06
N ASN A 32 3.02 -19.64 -15.47
CA ASN A 32 3.94 -20.34 -14.59
C ASN A 32 4.55 -19.41 -13.56
N ILE A 33 4.63 -19.89 -12.34
CA ILE A 33 5.21 -19.17 -11.21
C ILE A 33 6.52 -19.82 -10.83
N GLU A 34 7.61 -19.08 -10.98
CA GLU A 34 8.93 -19.50 -10.56
C GLU A 34 9.35 -18.73 -9.32
N ILE A 35 9.87 -19.46 -8.33
CA ILE A 35 10.30 -18.89 -7.07
C ILE A 35 11.81 -19.10 -6.96
N PHE A 36 12.50 -18.01 -6.75
CA PHE A 36 13.94 -17.99 -6.58
C PHE A 36 14.31 -17.52 -5.19
N ARG A 37 15.26 -18.20 -4.57
CA ARG A 37 15.96 -17.70 -3.40
C ARG A 37 17.25 -17.05 -3.87
N LYS A 38 17.48 -15.82 -3.48
CA LYS A 38 18.71 -15.08 -3.74
C LYS A 38 19.74 -15.45 -2.68
N LEU A 39 20.90 -15.90 -3.11
CA LEU A 39 22.02 -16.26 -2.26
C LEU A 39 23.26 -15.47 -2.69
N ILE A 40 24.09 -15.09 -1.73
CA ILE A 40 25.36 -14.42 -1.95
C ILE A 40 26.48 -15.43 -1.80
N VAL A 41 27.39 -15.48 -2.77
CA VAL A 41 28.57 -16.37 -2.72
C VAL A 41 29.60 -15.81 -1.73
N VAL A 42 29.92 -16.59 -0.71
CA VAL A 42 30.93 -16.25 0.31
C VAL A 42 31.93 -17.38 0.49
N GLU A 43 33.09 -17.10 1.09
CA GLU A 43 34.06 -18.15 1.40
C GLU A 43 33.57 -19.08 2.52
N ASN A 44 33.03 -18.47 3.59
CA ASN A 44 32.52 -19.20 4.75
C ASN A 44 31.11 -18.68 5.03
N PRO A 45 30.05 -19.45 4.67
CA PRO A 45 28.68 -19.04 4.93
C PRO A 45 28.38 -19.09 6.43
N GLU A 46 28.00 -17.96 7.01
CA GLU A 46 27.51 -17.85 8.38
C GLU A 46 26.00 -18.08 8.43
N ASN A 47 25.29 -17.66 7.40
CA ASN A 47 23.84 -17.81 7.30
C ASN A 47 23.46 -18.58 6.01
N LEU A 48 23.17 -19.86 6.16
CA LEU A 48 22.77 -20.76 5.07
C LEU A 48 21.47 -20.35 4.34
N ASN A 49 20.72 -19.37 4.88
CA ASN A 49 19.51 -18.86 4.25
C ASN A 49 19.81 -17.76 3.22
N THR A 50 20.90 -17.02 3.38
CA THR A 50 21.27 -15.87 2.53
C THR A 50 22.61 -16.05 1.84
N GLU A 51 23.43 -16.99 2.30
CA GLU A 51 24.80 -17.17 1.86
C GLU A 51 25.04 -18.62 1.38
N ILE A 52 25.95 -18.78 0.44
CA ILE A 52 26.35 -20.08 -0.10
C ILE A 52 27.85 -20.11 -0.35
N SER A 53 28.47 -21.27 -0.12
CA SER A 53 29.87 -21.46 -0.46
C SER A 53 30.07 -21.59 -1.98
N LEU A 54 31.23 -21.21 -2.47
CA LEU A 54 31.53 -21.26 -3.91
C LEU A 54 31.46 -22.74 -4.44
N LYS A 55 31.80 -23.72 -3.62
CA LYS A 55 31.69 -25.14 -3.96
C LYS A 55 30.23 -25.57 -4.12
N ASP A 56 29.39 -25.18 -3.21
CA ASP A 56 27.97 -25.55 -3.23
C ASP A 56 27.22 -24.79 -4.34
N ALA A 57 27.65 -23.58 -4.65
CA ALA A 57 27.13 -22.79 -5.76
C ALA A 57 27.35 -23.43 -7.12
N ILE A 58 28.53 -24.03 -7.34
CA ILE A 58 28.86 -24.78 -8.55
C ILE A 58 28.06 -26.10 -8.62
N ASN A 59 27.84 -26.77 -7.49
CA ASN A 59 27.03 -27.99 -7.43
C ASN A 59 25.54 -27.73 -7.71
N LEU A 60 25.03 -26.56 -7.39
CA LEU A 60 23.62 -26.19 -7.65
C LEU A 60 23.34 -26.00 -9.15
N ASN A 61 24.27 -25.41 -9.89
CA ASN A 61 24.14 -25.21 -11.33
C ASN A 61 25.53 -25.03 -11.95
N GLU A 62 25.82 -25.80 -13.03
CA GLU A 62 27.08 -25.66 -13.75
C GLU A 62 27.33 -24.29 -14.36
N GLN A 63 26.28 -23.50 -14.60
CA GLN A 63 26.37 -22.12 -15.05
C GLN A 63 26.99 -21.17 -14.03
N ASN A 64 27.12 -21.60 -12.77
CA ASN A 64 27.73 -20.82 -11.70
C ASN A 64 29.26 -20.95 -11.62
N LYS A 65 29.90 -21.69 -12.55
CA LYS A 65 31.36 -21.86 -12.57
C LYS A 65 32.17 -20.58 -12.70
N ASP A 66 31.58 -19.55 -13.35
CA ASP A 66 32.21 -18.25 -13.57
C ASP A 66 31.92 -17.24 -12.46
N LYS A 67 31.14 -17.62 -11.45
CA LYS A 67 30.76 -16.75 -10.34
C LYS A 67 31.92 -16.58 -9.35
N LYS A 68 32.06 -15.35 -8.83
CA LYS A 68 33.05 -14.94 -7.84
C LYS A 68 32.43 -14.73 -6.48
N ILE A 69 33.28 -14.67 -5.46
CA ILE A 69 32.88 -14.27 -4.11
C ILE A 69 32.28 -12.86 -4.17
N GLY A 70 31.09 -12.72 -3.61
CA GLY A 70 30.29 -11.49 -3.65
C GLY A 70 29.21 -11.47 -4.74
N ASP A 71 29.20 -12.45 -5.66
CA ASP A 71 28.17 -12.54 -6.70
C ASP A 71 26.85 -13.08 -6.14
N GLU A 72 25.75 -12.64 -6.76
CA GLU A 72 24.42 -13.13 -6.44
C GLU A 72 24.07 -14.36 -7.29
N ILE A 73 23.47 -15.35 -6.64
CA ILE A 73 22.97 -16.56 -7.29
C ILE A 73 21.48 -16.69 -7.00
N LEU A 74 20.74 -17.13 -8.00
CA LEU A 74 19.33 -17.45 -7.89
C LEU A 74 19.17 -18.98 -7.83
N GLN A 75 18.74 -19.47 -6.68
CA GLN A 75 18.38 -20.88 -6.50
C GLN A 75 16.89 -21.05 -6.74
N ILE A 76 16.53 -21.93 -7.67
CA ILE A 76 15.12 -22.28 -7.91
C ILE A 76 14.61 -23.07 -6.70
N LEU A 77 13.56 -22.58 -6.07
CA LEU A 77 12.85 -23.30 -5.02
C LEU A 77 11.73 -24.14 -5.64
N PRO A 78 11.43 -25.32 -5.05
CA PRO A 78 10.32 -26.12 -5.54
C PRO A 78 9.01 -25.34 -5.46
N SER A 79 8.25 -25.37 -6.54
CA SER A 79 6.89 -24.85 -6.54
C SER A 79 6.07 -25.62 -5.50
N PHE A 80 5.35 -24.92 -4.67
CA PHE A 80 4.44 -25.54 -3.71
C PHE A 80 3.01 -25.08 -4.00
N ASP A 81 2.07 -25.89 -3.59
CA ASP A 81 0.66 -25.53 -3.67
C ASP A 81 0.42 -24.29 -2.80
N PHE A 82 0.18 -23.16 -3.48
CA PHE A 82 -0.05 -21.87 -2.85
C PHE A 82 -1.39 -21.79 -2.10
N GLY A 83 -2.11 -22.85 -1.94
CA GLY A 83 -3.32 -22.99 -1.15
C GLY A 83 -3.93 -21.71 -0.57
N ARG A 84 -4.80 -21.83 0.38
CA ARG A 84 -5.53 -20.71 0.99
C ARG A 84 -4.66 -19.56 1.51
N ILE A 85 -3.46 -19.85 2.03
CA ILE A 85 -2.58 -18.83 2.66
C ILE A 85 -2.03 -17.87 1.60
N ALA A 86 -1.57 -18.40 0.46
CA ALA A 86 -1.05 -17.57 -0.62
C ALA A 86 -2.17 -16.74 -1.28
N ALA A 87 -3.34 -17.34 -1.50
CA ALA A 87 -4.49 -16.63 -2.02
C ALA A 87 -4.94 -15.49 -1.10
N GLN A 88 -4.97 -15.69 0.21
CA GLN A 88 -5.29 -14.65 1.17
C GLN A 88 -4.24 -13.53 1.19
N THR A 89 -2.95 -13.89 1.16
CA THR A 89 -1.86 -12.90 1.16
C THR A 89 -1.87 -12.08 -0.13
N ALA A 90 -2.04 -12.72 -1.29
CA ALA A 90 -2.19 -12.04 -2.56
C ALA A 90 -3.39 -11.07 -2.55
N LYS A 91 -4.54 -11.52 -2.06
CA LYS A 91 -5.75 -10.68 -1.91
C LYS A 91 -5.48 -9.46 -1.01
N GLN A 92 -4.77 -9.63 0.10
CA GLN A 92 -4.44 -8.52 1.00
C GLN A 92 -3.52 -7.50 0.32
N VAL A 93 -2.47 -7.96 -0.39
CA VAL A 93 -1.53 -7.07 -1.09
C VAL A 93 -2.22 -6.33 -2.22
N ILE A 94 -3.03 -7.02 -3.02
CA ILE A 94 -3.81 -6.38 -4.09
C ILE A 94 -4.76 -5.33 -3.51
N SER A 95 -5.52 -5.69 -2.45
CA SER A 95 -6.44 -4.75 -1.79
C SER A 95 -5.73 -3.55 -1.20
N PHE A 96 -4.53 -3.73 -0.64
CA PHE A 96 -3.70 -2.64 -0.14
C PHE A 96 -3.27 -1.70 -1.27
N ASN A 97 -2.71 -2.24 -2.35
CA ASN A 97 -2.24 -1.43 -3.47
C ASN A 97 -3.38 -0.69 -4.19
N VAL A 98 -4.55 -1.33 -4.33
CA VAL A 98 -5.75 -0.68 -4.89
C VAL A 98 -6.16 0.50 -4.02
N ARG A 99 -6.24 0.32 -2.69
CA ARG A 99 -6.59 1.40 -1.77
C ARG A 99 -5.58 2.55 -1.80
N GLU A 100 -4.30 2.24 -1.92
CA GLU A 100 -3.26 3.27 -1.99
C GLU A 100 -3.35 4.06 -3.31
N ALA A 101 -3.58 3.39 -4.42
CA ALA A 101 -3.81 4.04 -5.71
C ALA A 101 -5.08 4.91 -5.70
N GLU A 102 -6.17 4.44 -5.07
CA GLU A 102 -7.39 5.23 -4.89
C GLU A 102 -7.14 6.48 -4.04
N ARG A 103 -6.35 6.36 -2.97
CA ARG A 103 -5.97 7.49 -2.10
C ARG A 103 -5.13 8.51 -2.85
N GLU A 104 -4.16 8.07 -3.62
CA GLU A 104 -3.33 8.97 -4.41
C GLU A 104 -4.15 9.70 -5.47
N ARG A 105 -5.08 9.00 -6.11
CA ARG A 105 -6.03 9.62 -7.03
C ARG A 105 -6.91 10.66 -6.33
N GLN A 106 -7.47 10.34 -5.16
CA GLN A 106 -8.26 11.27 -4.37
C GLN A 106 -7.46 12.53 -3.98
N PHE A 107 -6.21 12.34 -3.55
CA PHE A 107 -5.32 13.45 -3.25
C PHE A 107 -5.11 14.36 -4.47
N ASN A 108 -4.80 13.78 -5.63
CA ASN A 108 -4.58 14.53 -6.86
C ASN A 108 -5.84 15.24 -7.36
N ASP A 109 -7.03 14.61 -7.21
CA ASP A 109 -8.32 15.20 -7.62
C ASP A 109 -8.73 16.41 -6.74
N PHE A 110 -8.20 16.49 -5.52
CA PHE A 110 -8.60 17.51 -4.55
C PHE A 110 -7.50 18.50 -4.15
N ILE A 111 -6.24 18.28 -4.52
CA ILE A 111 -5.14 19.19 -4.18
C ILE A 111 -5.39 20.60 -4.74
N ASP A 112 -5.89 20.70 -5.98
CA ASP A 112 -6.20 21.98 -6.64
C ASP A 112 -7.47 22.64 -6.09
N LYS A 113 -8.25 21.92 -5.27
CA LYS A 113 -9.45 22.42 -4.61
C LYS A 113 -9.18 22.95 -3.20
N LYS A 114 -7.95 22.94 -2.77
CA LYS A 114 -7.53 23.65 -1.56
C LYS A 114 -7.93 25.13 -1.68
N ASP A 115 -8.30 25.72 -0.58
CA ASP A 115 -8.78 27.11 -0.53
C ASP A 115 -10.10 27.37 -1.28
N THR A 116 -10.90 26.38 -1.60
CA THR A 116 -12.22 26.53 -2.21
C THR A 116 -13.35 26.05 -1.29
N ILE A 117 -14.59 26.41 -1.61
CA ILE A 117 -15.77 25.88 -0.92
C ILE A 117 -16.20 24.59 -1.60
N LEU A 118 -16.30 23.52 -0.80
CA LEU A 118 -16.80 22.23 -1.24
C LEU A 118 -18.17 21.96 -0.63
N SER A 119 -19.02 21.29 -1.39
CA SER A 119 -20.35 20.87 -0.97
C SER A 119 -20.39 19.33 -0.92
N GLY A 120 -20.93 18.78 0.15
CA GLY A 120 -21.06 17.35 0.34
C GLY A 120 -22.25 16.98 1.20
N ILE A 121 -22.39 15.69 1.46
CA ILE A 121 -23.45 15.13 2.32
C ILE A 121 -22.78 14.53 3.57
N ILE A 122 -23.34 14.80 4.72
CA ILE A 122 -22.85 14.25 5.99
C ILE A 122 -23.12 12.75 6.02
N LYS A 123 -22.07 11.96 5.98
CA LYS A 123 -22.16 10.49 6.01
C LYS A 123 -22.29 9.94 7.41
N ARG A 124 -21.50 10.45 8.35
CA ARG A 124 -21.50 10.05 9.76
C ARG A 124 -20.83 11.09 10.65
N ILE A 125 -21.12 11.01 11.93
CA ILE A 125 -20.50 11.83 12.97
C ILE A 125 -19.81 10.91 13.95
N GLU A 126 -18.51 11.08 14.14
CA GLU A 126 -17.67 10.23 14.99
C GLU A 126 -16.87 11.10 15.97
N PHE A 127 -17.07 10.88 17.27
CA PHE A 127 -16.36 11.62 18.34
C PHE A 127 -16.44 13.15 18.20
N GLY A 128 -17.54 13.65 17.65
CA GLY A 128 -17.75 15.08 17.37
C GLY A 128 -17.13 15.58 16.06
N ASN A 129 -16.39 14.77 15.34
CA ASN A 129 -15.94 15.08 13.99
C ASN A 129 -17.02 14.66 12.99
N VAL A 130 -17.16 15.42 11.92
CA VAL A 130 -18.14 15.16 10.86
C VAL A 130 -17.42 14.64 9.62
N ILE A 131 -17.85 13.47 9.15
CA ILE A 131 -17.37 12.90 7.90
C ILE A 131 -18.35 13.27 6.79
N VAL A 132 -17.82 13.95 5.78
CA VAL A 132 -18.58 14.48 4.64
C VAL A 132 -18.21 13.70 3.40
N ASP A 133 -19.21 13.21 2.69
CA ASP A 133 -19.05 12.58 1.38
C ASP A 133 -19.10 13.65 0.29
N LEU A 134 -18.01 13.78 -0.46
CA LEU A 134 -17.88 14.69 -1.60
C LEU A 134 -18.18 13.99 -2.94
N GLY A 135 -18.68 12.75 -2.92
CA GLY A 135 -18.99 11.93 -4.08
C GLY A 135 -17.79 11.11 -4.59
N ARG A 136 -16.59 11.69 -4.63
CA ARG A 136 -15.36 10.99 -5.08
C ARG A 136 -14.39 10.71 -3.94
N ALA A 137 -14.55 11.39 -2.80
CA ALA A 137 -13.71 11.23 -1.62
C ALA A 137 -14.50 11.59 -0.37
N GLU A 138 -14.03 11.08 0.77
CA GLU A 138 -14.51 11.50 2.08
C GLU A 138 -13.61 12.59 2.65
N ALA A 139 -14.22 13.61 3.22
CA ALA A 139 -13.56 14.70 3.92
C ALA A 139 -13.92 14.68 5.41
N ILE A 140 -13.09 15.29 6.24
CA ILE A 140 -13.33 15.44 7.67
C ILE A 140 -13.45 16.92 8.05
N ILE A 141 -14.47 17.22 8.87
CA ILE A 141 -14.55 18.47 9.61
C ILE A 141 -14.30 18.11 11.09
N GLN A 142 -13.23 18.63 11.64
CA GLN A 142 -12.90 18.40 13.05
C GLN A 142 -13.88 19.17 13.93
N LYS A 143 -14.10 18.71 15.16
CA LYS A 143 -15.03 19.31 16.13
C LYS A 143 -14.77 20.81 16.37
N ASN A 144 -13.51 21.21 16.42
CA ASN A 144 -13.08 22.61 16.59
C ASN A 144 -13.28 23.49 15.34
N GLU A 145 -13.52 22.85 14.20
CA GLU A 145 -13.73 23.50 12.90
C GLU A 145 -15.23 23.59 12.51
N LEU A 146 -16.11 23.21 13.43
CA LEU A 146 -17.56 23.35 13.31
C LEU A 146 -18.04 24.66 13.90
N ILE A 147 -19.17 25.15 13.40
CA ILE A 147 -19.86 26.31 13.99
C ILE A 147 -20.49 25.86 15.32
N PRO A 148 -20.22 26.55 16.43
CA PRO A 148 -20.82 26.23 17.72
C PRO A 148 -22.34 26.25 17.67
N ARG A 149 -23.00 25.26 18.28
CA ARG A 149 -24.45 25.09 18.33
C ARG A 149 -25.17 24.86 17.01
N GLU A 150 -24.43 24.53 15.93
CA GLU A 150 -25.03 24.11 14.67
C GLU A 150 -25.63 22.70 14.82
N ASN A 151 -26.92 22.56 14.46
CA ASN A 151 -27.60 21.28 14.51
C ASN A 151 -27.31 20.48 13.23
N ILE A 152 -26.33 19.63 13.28
CA ILE A 152 -25.81 18.84 12.14
C ILE A 152 -26.32 17.41 12.28
N LYS A 153 -26.95 16.87 11.22
CA LYS A 153 -27.46 15.51 11.16
C LYS A 153 -26.86 14.74 10.00
N THR A 154 -26.78 13.43 10.16
CA THR A 154 -26.40 12.51 9.05
C THR A 154 -27.45 12.64 7.93
N GLY A 155 -26.97 12.76 6.69
CA GLY A 155 -27.78 12.96 5.49
C GLY A 155 -27.95 14.43 5.09
N ASP A 156 -27.63 15.38 5.95
CA ASP A 156 -27.71 16.80 5.61
C ASP A 156 -26.65 17.19 4.56
N ARG A 157 -27.01 18.11 3.67
CA ARG A 157 -26.07 18.73 2.75
C ARG A 157 -25.35 19.87 3.44
N ILE A 158 -24.03 19.83 3.39
CA ILE A 158 -23.18 20.83 4.04
C ILE A 158 -22.20 21.45 3.05
N LYS A 159 -21.96 22.76 3.19
CA LYS A 159 -20.89 23.50 2.52
C LYS A 159 -19.80 23.80 3.53
N ALA A 160 -18.55 23.60 3.15
CA ALA A 160 -17.41 23.90 4.00
C ALA A 160 -16.20 24.35 3.16
N TYR A 161 -15.34 25.12 3.77
CA TYR A 161 -14.09 25.56 3.19
C TYR A 161 -13.05 24.45 3.26
N CYS A 162 -12.38 24.13 2.15
CA CYS A 162 -11.29 23.18 2.12
C CYS A 162 -10.03 23.84 2.66
N SER A 163 -9.73 23.57 3.92
CA SER A 163 -8.59 24.19 4.62
C SER A 163 -7.27 23.54 4.23
N ASP A 164 -7.27 22.22 4.04
CA ASP A 164 -6.06 21.50 3.66
C ASP A 164 -6.36 20.15 2.98
N VAL A 165 -5.39 19.70 2.17
CA VAL A 165 -5.39 18.37 1.56
C VAL A 165 -4.02 17.76 1.80
N ARG A 166 -3.96 16.63 2.55
CA ARG A 166 -2.71 15.99 2.97
C ARG A 166 -2.69 14.53 2.55
N ARG A 167 -1.49 14.02 2.30
CA ARG A 167 -1.27 12.57 2.14
C ARG A 167 -1.27 11.92 3.52
N GLU A 168 -2.38 11.31 3.88
CA GLU A 168 -2.50 10.57 5.12
C GLU A 168 -2.49 9.06 4.82
N THR A 169 -1.81 8.27 5.64
CA THR A 169 -1.80 6.81 5.50
C THR A 169 -3.07 6.17 6.04
N ARG A 170 -3.75 6.84 6.98
CA ARG A 170 -5.02 6.40 7.58
C ARG A 170 -5.97 7.58 7.74
N GLY A 171 -7.27 7.32 7.59
CA GLY A 171 -8.31 8.37 7.72
C GLY A 171 -8.53 9.17 6.44
N GLN A 172 -9.17 10.32 6.57
CA GLN A 172 -9.50 11.22 5.46
C GLN A 172 -8.29 12.11 5.13
N GLN A 173 -8.11 12.41 3.85
CA GLN A 173 -7.01 13.25 3.34
C GLN A 173 -7.44 14.71 3.13
N ILE A 174 -8.73 14.98 3.12
CA ILE A 174 -9.32 16.28 2.84
C ILE A 174 -9.87 16.84 4.15
N PHE A 175 -9.36 17.99 4.55
CA PHE A 175 -9.75 18.68 5.77
C PHE A 175 -10.62 19.88 5.43
N LEU A 176 -11.80 19.92 6.02
CA LEU A 176 -12.77 20.98 5.82
C LEU A 176 -12.97 21.78 7.10
N SER A 177 -13.26 23.07 6.96
CA SER A 177 -13.56 23.96 8.06
C SER A 177 -14.82 24.78 7.76
N ARG A 178 -15.61 25.02 8.79
CA ARG A 178 -16.75 25.96 8.78
C ARG A 178 -16.50 27.18 9.70
N ALA A 179 -15.49 27.08 10.57
CA ALA A 179 -15.08 28.14 11.48
C ALA A 179 -14.00 29.06 10.88
N HIS A 180 -13.39 28.67 9.76
CA HIS A 180 -12.31 29.44 9.14
C HIS A 180 -12.81 30.78 8.57
N PRO A 181 -12.13 31.93 8.80
CA PRO A 181 -12.56 33.24 8.31
C PRO A 181 -12.82 33.30 6.79
N LYS A 182 -11.98 32.65 6.01
CA LYS A 182 -12.12 32.55 4.54
C LYS A 182 -13.39 31.80 4.10
N PHE A 183 -14.04 31.06 4.99
CA PHE A 183 -15.32 30.42 4.66
C PHE A 183 -16.39 31.45 4.37
N MET A 184 -16.49 32.44 5.24
CA MET A 184 -17.46 33.54 5.04
C MET A 184 -17.09 34.44 3.84
N GLU A 185 -15.80 34.76 3.69
CA GLU A 185 -15.29 35.57 2.59
C GLU A 185 -15.60 34.98 1.21
N LYS A 186 -15.52 33.65 1.09
CA LYS A 186 -15.78 32.97 -0.19
C LYS A 186 -17.22 32.50 -0.38
N LEU A 187 -18.06 32.62 0.64
CA LEU A 187 -19.47 32.25 0.56
C LEU A 187 -20.30 33.39 -0.06
N PHE A 188 -19.83 34.60 0.07
CA PHE A 188 -20.39 35.84 -0.49
C PHE A 188 -19.53 36.36 -1.65
#